data_9298ee454efb2662ef809cc9fac92ce0
#
_entry.id   9298ee454efb2662ef809cc9fac92ce0
#
_cell.length_a   1.000
_cell.length_b   1.000
_cell.length_c   1.000
_cell.angle_alpha   90.00
_cell.angle_beta   90.00
_cell.angle_gamma   90.00
#
_symmetry.space_group_name_H-M   'P 1'
#
loop_
_entity.id
_entity.type
_entity.pdbx_description
1 polymer ?
#
loop_
_entity_poly.entity_id
_entity_poly.type
_entity_poly.pdbx_seq_one_letter_code
_entity_poly.pdbx_strand_id
1 'polypeptide(L)'
;FVALPLTLLLGIAVALFFFAELSLIQAALLAIILTPTDAALSKGLLASTQVPEKIREGINTESGLNDGLCVPIFLIFILLAKNPDSAITATQTLSVFGRELGLALLIAITSIAVFIPSLNFAMKRHYFAQNTSPFLLLGFAMAVFSVTQYFHGSGFIAVFIAGLLFDKFSTEEVRTELIEDSEHIADFTSLMI
;
A
#
# COMPACT_ATOMS: atom_id res chain seq x y z
N PHE A 1 -10.75 -8.87 -3.36
CA PHE A 1 -11.34 -8.92 -1.98
C PHE A 1 -11.52 -10.34 -1.43
N VAL A 2 -11.69 -11.37 -2.26
CA VAL A 2 -11.86 -12.76 -1.80
C VAL A 2 -10.50 -13.44 -1.55
N ALA A 3 -9.48 -13.09 -2.31
CA ALA A 3 -8.16 -13.70 -2.24
C ALA A 3 -7.50 -13.47 -0.87
N LEU A 4 -7.45 -12.25 -0.37
CA LEU A 4 -6.82 -11.93 0.92
C LEU A 4 -7.40 -12.75 2.11
N PRO A 5 -8.73 -12.78 2.35
CA PRO A 5 -9.29 -13.63 3.41
C PRO A 5 -8.98 -15.11 3.22
N LEU A 6 -9.01 -15.59 1.99
CA LEU A 6 -8.71 -17.00 1.69
C LEU A 6 -7.24 -17.33 1.97
N THR A 7 -6.33 -16.48 1.55
CA THR A 7 -4.89 -16.64 1.80
C THR A 7 -4.59 -16.63 3.30
N LEU A 8 -5.23 -15.71 4.05
CA LEU A 8 -5.08 -15.66 5.51
C LEU A 8 -5.60 -16.94 6.17
N LEU A 9 -6.78 -17.41 5.81
CA LEU A 9 -7.35 -18.64 6.37
C LEU A 9 -6.49 -19.85 6.06
N LEU A 10 -6.00 -19.99 4.83
CA LEU A 10 -5.09 -21.05 4.44
C LEU A 10 -3.76 -20.93 5.17
N GLY A 11 -3.19 -19.74 5.29
CA GLY A 11 -1.97 -19.48 6.04
C GLY A 11 -2.09 -19.85 7.51
N ILE A 12 -3.20 -19.50 8.16
CA ILE A 12 -3.50 -19.90 9.54
C ILE A 12 -3.58 -21.43 9.65
N ALA A 13 -4.32 -22.08 8.75
CA ALA A 13 -4.46 -23.54 8.77
C ALA A 13 -3.11 -24.25 8.58
N VAL A 14 -2.28 -23.78 7.65
CA VAL A 14 -0.92 -24.31 7.43
C VAL A 14 -0.04 -24.05 8.66
N ALA A 15 -0.08 -22.85 9.24
CA ALA A 15 0.70 -22.53 10.44
C ALA A 15 0.35 -23.45 11.61
N LEU A 16 -0.94 -23.67 11.88
CA LEU A 16 -1.40 -24.57 12.93
C LEU A 16 -1.07 -26.05 12.64
N PHE A 17 -1.02 -26.46 11.38
CA PHE A 17 -0.67 -27.82 11.00
C PHE A 17 0.82 -28.11 11.22
N PHE A 18 1.71 -27.18 10.85
CA PHE A 18 3.16 -27.38 10.99
C PHE A 18 3.69 -27.00 12.37
N PHE A 19 3.04 -26.09 13.07
CA PHE A 19 3.47 -25.58 14.37
C PHE A 19 2.36 -25.75 15.42
N ALA A 20 2.22 -26.96 15.92
CA ALA A 20 1.17 -27.34 16.87
C ALA A 20 1.20 -26.56 18.21
N GLU A 21 2.33 -25.89 18.53
CA GLU A 21 2.51 -25.10 19.75
C GLU A 21 1.98 -23.66 19.61
N LEU A 22 1.67 -23.22 18.39
CA LEU A 22 1.16 -21.87 18.17
C LEU A 22 -0.31 -21.76 18.59
N SER A 23 -0.62 -20.70 19.33
CA SER A 23 -2.01 -20.31 19.54
C SER A 23 -2.63 -19.80 18.23
N LEU A 24 -3.97 -19.80 18.14
CA LEU A 24 -4.68 -19.30 16.96
C LEU A 24 -4.27 -17.86 16.59
N ILE A 25 -4.06 -16.99 17.59
CA ILE A 25 -3.66 -15.60 17.39
C ILE A 25 -2.22 -15.52 16.84
N GLN A 26 -1.31 -16.36 17.35
CA GLN A 26 0.07 -16.42 16.85
C GLN A 26 0.12 -16.94 15.41
N ALA A 27 -0.67 -17.95 15.10
CA ALA A 27 -0.79 -18.48 13.73
C ALA A 27 -1.38 -17.42 12.79
N ALA A 28 -2.36 -16.64 13.25
CA ALA A 28 -2.93 -15.52 12.48
C ALA A 28 -1.91 -14.39 12.27
N LEU A 29 -1.12 -14.03 13.28
CA LEU A 29 -0.03 -13.06 13.14
C LEU A 29 1.03 -13.54 12.15
N LEU A 30 1.41 -14.81 12.21
CA LEU A 30 2.35 -15.39 11.24
C LEU A 30 1.78 -15.34 9.82
N ALA A 31 0.54 -15.75 9.65
CA ALA A 31 -0.13 -15.72 8.35
C ALA A 31 -0.20 -14.31 7.77
N ILE A 32 -0.59 -13.30 8.56
CA ILE A 32 -0.73 -11.93 8.08
C ILE A 32 0.61 -11.28 7.72
N ILE A 33 1.70 -11.62 8.42
CA ILE A 33 3.05 -11.16 8.08
C ILE A 33 3.53 -11.72 6.73
N LEU A 34 3.13 -12.96 6.41
CA LEU A 34 3.53 -13.64 5.18
C LEU A 34 2.59 -13.40 4.00
N THR A 35 1.45 -12.77 4.22
CA THR A 35 0.43 -12.53 3.17
C THR A 35 0.79 -11.40 2.19
N PRO A 36 1.47 -10.30 2.58
CA PRO A 36 1.88 -9.29 1.63
C PRO A 36 2.66 -9.89 0.46
N THR A 37 2.25 -9.54 -0.75
CA THR A 37 2.85 -10.08 -1.97
C THR A 37 3.96 -9.15 -2.44
N ASP A 38 5.12 -9.71 -2.79
CA ASP A 38 6.22 -8.94 -3.34
C ASP A 38 5.89 -8.48 -4.77
N ALA A 39 5.70 -7.17 -4.94
CA ALA A 39 5.49 -6.55 -6.24
C ALA A 39 6.67 -6.80 -7.20
N ALA A 40 7.88 -7.03 -6.70
CA ALA A 40 9.04 -7.34 -7.52
C ALA A 40 8.91 -8.67 -8.27
N LEU A 41 8.29 -9.69 -7.67
CA LEU A 41 7.99 -10.96 -8.33
C LEU A 41 6.98 -10.81 -9.48
N SER A 42 6.05 -9.88 -9.35
CA SER A 42 5.03 -9.58 -10.36
C SER A 42 5.53 -8.66 -11.47
N LYS A 43 6.67 -7.97 -11.28
CA LYS A 43 7.20 -6.95 -12.19
C LYS A 43 7.37 -7.47 -13.62
N GLY A 44 7.89 -8.67 -13.79
CA GLY A 44 8.05 -9.29 -15.10
C GLY A 44 6.71 -9.54 -15.83
N LEU A 45 5.65 -9.87 -15.08
CA LEU A 45 4.29 -10.03 -15.63
C LEU A 45 3.64 -8.68 -15.92
N LEU A 46 3.85 -7.69 -15.05
CA LEU A 46 3.30 -6.33 -15.20
C LEU A 46 3.94 -5.59 -16.37
N ALA A 47 5.22 -5.80 -16.65
CA ALA A 47 5.94 -5.23 -17.79
C ALA A 47 5.69 -5.95 -19.11
N SER A 48 5.13 -7.18 -19.09
CA SER A 48 4.92 -7.97 -20.31
C SER A 48 3.73 -7.48 -21.12
N THR A 49 3.96 -7.09 -22.36
CA THR A 49 2.91 -6.74 -23.33
C THR A 49 2.07 -7.93 -23.78
N GLN A 50 2.50 -9.17 -23.49
CA GLN A 50 1.76 -10.39 -23.81
C GLN A 50 0.62 -10.65 -22.81
N VAL A 51 0.68 -10.05 -21.63
CA VAL A 51 -0.37 -10.17 -20.61
C VAL A 51 -1.45 -9.10 -20.85
N PRO A 52 -2.73 -9.49 -20.95
CA PRO A 52 -3.82 -8.54 -21.14
C PRO A 52 -3.82 -7.47 -20.04
N GLU A 53 -4.06 -6.21 -20.40
CA GLU A 53 -4.04 -5.04 -19.51
C GLU A 53 -4.89 -5.24 -18.26
N LYS A 54 -6.11 -5.75 -18.41
CA LYS A 54 -7.02 -6.04 -17.27
C LYS A 54 -6.43 -7.01 -16.24
N ILE A 55 -5.59 -7.94 -16.68
CA ILE A 55 -4.93 -8.89 -15.76
C ILE A 55 -3.79 -8.16 -15.04
N ARG A 56 -3.02 -7.35 -15.75
CA ARG A 56 -1.94 -6.54 -15.14
C ARG A 56 -2.49 -5.57 -14.09
N GLU A 57 -3.53 -4.82 -14.42
CA GLU A 57 -4.23 -3.93 -13.48
C GLU A 57 -4.79 -4.70 -12.27
N GLY A 58 -5.36 -5.88 -12.51
CA GLY A 58 -5.88 -6.74 -11.46
C GLY A 58 -4.80 -7.19 -10.47
N ILE A 59 -3.66 -7.65 -10.97
CA ILE A 59 -2.51 -8.07 -10.15
C ILE A 59 -1.95 -6.90 -9.35
N ASN A 60 -1.78 -5.73 -10.00
CA ASN A 60 -1.27 -4.54 -9.34
C ASN A 60 -2.21 -4.05 -8.22
N THR A 61 -3.51 -4.02 -8.51
CA THR A 61 -4.53 -3.63 -7.53
C THR A 61 -4.61 -4.63 -6.38
N GLU A 62 -4.51 -5.93 -6.66
CA GLU A 62 -4.52 -6.97 -5.62
C GLU A 62 -3.31 -6.84 -4.70
N SER A 63 -2.11 -6.69 -5.26
CA SER A 63 -0.88 -6.52 -4.48
C SER A 63 -0.95 -5.28 -3.58
N GLY A 64 -1.31 -4.12 -4.13
CA GLY A 64 -1.42 -2.89 -3.35
C GLY A 64 -2.50 -2.94 -2.26
N LEU A 65 -3.61 -3.62 -2.52
CA LEU A 65 -4.66 -3.83 -1.50
C LEU A 65 -4.20 -4.81 -0.42
N ASN A 66 -3.50 -5.88 -0.77
CA ASN A 66 -2.97 -6.84 0.19
C ASN A 66 -2.01 -6.13 1.15
N ASP A 67 -1.03 -5.40 0.64
CA ASP A 67 -0.07 -4.65 1.44
C ASP A 67 -0.77 -3.62 2.34
N GLY A 68 -1.73 -2.87 1.78
CA GLY A 68 -2.47 -1.85 2.52
C GLY A 68 -3.37 -2.40 3.63
N LEU A 69 -4.10 -3.50 3.35
CA LEU A 69 -5.06 -4.07 4.30
C LEU A 69 -4.42 -4.99 5.34
N CYS A 70 -3.26 -5.59 5.05
CA CYS A 70 -2.56 -6.43 6.00
C CYS A 70 -2.15 -5.66 7.27
N VAL A 71 -1.76 -4.39 7.15
CA VAL A 71 -1.32 -3.59 8.30
C VAL A 71 -2.42 -3.39 9.36
N PRO A 72 -3.63 -2.89 9.02
CA PRO A 72 -4.68 -2.75 10.03
C PRO A 72 -5.15 -4.10 10.59
N ILE A 73 -5.19 -5.17 9.79
CA ILE A 73 -5.53 -6.51 10.28
C ILE A 73 -4.45 -7.01 11.25
N PHE A 74 -3.18 -6.81 10.94
CA PHE A 74 -2.06 -7.14 11.82
C PHE A 74 -2.15 -6.42 13.18
N LEU A 75 -2.48 -5.13 13.18
CA LEU A 75 -2.65 -4.35 14.40
C LEU A 75 -3.80 -4.90 15.27
N ILE A 76 -4.89 -5.34 14.66
CA ILE A 76 -6.00 -6.00 15.38
C ILE A 76 -5.50 -7.27 16.07
N PHE A 77 -4.78 -8.13 15.37
CA PHE A 77 -4.24 -9.37 15.96
C PHE A 77 -3.21 -9.09 17.05
N ILE A 78 -2.39 -8.04 16.94
CA ILE A 78 -1.49 -7.61 18.02
C ILE A 78 -2.29 -7.15 19.26
N LEU A 79 -3.37 -6.39 19.08
CA LEU A 79 -4.22 -5.95 20.20
C LEU A 79 -4.85 -7.15 20.89
N LEU A 80 -5.32 -8.14 20.13
CA LEU A 80 -5.85 -9.40 20.67
C LEU A 80 -4.78 -10.20 21.44
N ALA A 81 -3.57 -10.25 20.90
CA ALA A 81 -2.46 -10.96 21.54
C ALA A 81 -2.00 -10.31 22.86
N LYS A 82 -2.06 -8.98 22.95
CA LYS A 82 -1.68 -8.22 24.16
C LYS A 82 -2.72 -8.30 25.27
N ASN A 83 -3.98 -8.55 24.93
CA ASN A 83 -5.10 -8.56 25.87
C ASN A 83 -5.94 -9.84 25.73
N PRO A 84 -5.37 -11.02 26.04
CA PRO A 84 -6.06 -12.29 25.82
C PRO A 84 -7.33 -12.45 26.65
N ASP A 85 -7.41 -11.80 27.82
CA ASP A 85 -8.55 -11.85 28.75
C ASP A 85 -9.60 -10.77 28.51
N SER A 86 -9.31 -9.79 27.65
CA SER A 86 -10.30 -8.77 27.30
C SER A 86 -11.04 -9.19 26.03
N ALA A 87 -12.34 -9.42 26.17
CA ALA A 87 -13.23 -9.51 25.02
C ALA A 87 -13.15 -8.17 24.25
N ILE A 88 -12.27 -8.09 23.24
CA ILE A 88 -12.28 -6.94 22.33
C ILE A 88 -13.64 -6.94 21.66
N THR A 89 -14.44 -5.97 22.04
CA THR A 89 -15.79 -5.84 21.50
C THR A 89 -15.67 -5.55 19.99
N ALA A 90 -16.54 -6.17 19.18
CA ALA A 90 -16.60 -5.90 17.74
C ALA A 90 -16.62 -4.38 17.42
N THR A 91 -17.22 -3.59 18.30
CA THR A 91 -17.26 -2.12 18.22
C THR A 91 -15.86 -1.49 18.35
N GLN A 92 -14.99 -2.00 19.22
CA GLN A 92 -13.62 -1.47 19.36
C GLN A 92 -12.77 -1.81 18.12
N THR A 93 -12.87 -3.04 17.64
CA THR A 93 -12.19 -3.46 16.39
C THR A 93 -12.64 -2.59 15.21
N LEU A 94 -13.94 -2.40 15.06
CA LEU A 94 -14.50 -1.58 13.98
C LEU A 94 -14.10 -0.10 14.10
N SER A 95 -14.00 0.43 15.32
CA SER A 95 -13.58 1.82 15.56
C SER A 95 -12.11 2.04 15.21
N VAL A 96 -11.22 1.10 15.56
CA VAL A 96 -9.79 1.17 15.19
C VAL A 96 -9.64 1.12 13.66
N PHE A 97 -10.29 0.13 13.05
CA PHE A 97 -10.24 -0.05 11.59
C PHE A 97 -10.82 1.16 10.85
N GLY A 98 -11.98 1.64 11.29
CA GLY A 98 -12.65 2.80 10.69
C GLY A 98 -11.83 4.09 10.85
N ARG A 99 -11.15 4.27 11.99
CA ARG A 99 -10.26 5.41 12.22
C ARG A 99 -9.03 5.36 11.30
N GLU A 100 -8.35 4.22 11.22
CA GLU A 100 -7.15 4.08 10.40
C GLU A 100 -7.43 4.25 8.91
N LEU A 101 -8.51 3.64 8.41
CA LEU A 101 -8.95 3.79 7.02
C LEU A 101 -9.47 5.20 6.74
N GLY A 102 -10.27 5.77 7.64
CA GLY A 102 -10.83 7.11 7.48
C GLY A 102 -9.74 8.19 7.43
N LEU A 103 -8.73 8.10 8.33
CA LEU A 103 -7.58 9.00 8.32
C LEU A 103 -6.73 8.81 7.06
N ALA A 104 -6.49 7.57 6.65
CA ALA A 104 -5.74 7.29 5.42
C ALA A 104 -6.42 7.90 4.18
N LEU A 105 -7.74 7.72 4.06
CA LEU A 105 -8.52 8.29 2.96
C LEU A 105 -8.50 9.83 2.98
N LEU A 106 -8.72 10.44 4.14
CA LEU A 106 -8.74 11.89 4.30
C LEU A 106 -7.38 12.50 3.95
N ILE A 107 -6.29 11.94 4.46
CA ILE A 107 -4.94 12.42 4.18
C ILE A 107 -4.57 12.20 2.72
N ALA A 108 -4.92 11.07 2.12
CA ALA A 108 -4.69 10.82 0.70
C ALA A 108 -5.38 11.87 -0.19
N ILE A 109 -6.67 12.12 0.06
CA ILE A 109 -7.45 13.11 -0.72
C ILE A 109 -6.88 14.52 -0.56
N THR A 110 -6.60 14.94 0.68
CA THR A 110 -6.07 16.28 0.94
C THR A 110 -4.66 16.46 0.37
N SER A 111 -3.82 15.45 0.48
CA SER A 111 -2.46 15.47 -0.08
C SER A 111 -2.49 15.60 -1.61
N ILE A 112 -3.34 14.84 -2.30
CA ILE A 112 -3.48 14.92 -3.75
C ILE A 112 -4.09 16.27 -4.19
N ALA A 113 -5.08 16.78 -3.45
CA ALA A 113 -5.69 18.08 -3.74
C ALA A 113 -4.69 19.24 -3.65
N VAL A 114 -3.63 19.11 -2.86
CA VAL A 114 -2.54 20.09 -2.77
C VAL A 114 -1.43 19.77 -3.78
N PHE A 115 -1.06 18.50 -3.91
CA PHE A 115 0.08 18.07 -4.72
C PHE A 115 -0.11 18.34 -6.22
N ILE A 116 -1.25 17.93 -6.81
CA ILE A 116 -1.49 18.09 -8.25
C ILE A 116 -1.47 19.57 -8.69
N PRO A 117 -2.17 20.52 -8.03
CA PRO A 117 -2.08 21.92 -8.41
C PRO A 117 -0.67 22.50 -8.23
N SER A 118 0.04 22.09 -7.16
CA SER A 118 1.41 22.54 -6.89
C SER A 118 2.36 22.04 -7.98
N LEU A 119 2.21 20.80 -8.39
CA LEU A 119 2.98 20.18 -9.47
C LEU A 119 2.73 20.90 -10.80
N ASN A 120 1.46 21.09 -11.19
CA ASN A 120 1.08 21.79 -12.41
C ASN A 120 1.61 23.24 -12.41
N PHE A 121 1.59 23.93 -11.27
CA PHE A 121 2.17 25.27 -11.15
C PHE A 121 3.68 25.26 -11.36
N ALA A 122 4.39 24.30 -10.76
CA ALA A 122 5.83 24.19 -10.86
C ALA A 122 6.29 23.81 -12.28
N MET A 123 5.55 22.91 -12.96
CA MET A 123 5.82 22.55 -14.36
C MET A 123 5.62 23.75 -15.30
N LYS A 124 4.53 24.52 -15.16
CA LYS A 124 4.29 25.72 -15.95
C LYS A 124 5.36 26.81 -15.78
N ARG A 125 6.07 26.79 -14.66
CA ARG A 125 7.18 27.71 -14.36
C ARG A 125 8.54 27.18 -14.75
N HIS A 126 8.62 25.97 -15.32
CA HIS A 126 9.88 25.31 -15.66
C HIS A 126 10.86 25.17 -14.48
N TYR A 127 10.31 24.94 -13.27
CA TYR A 127 11.13 24.75 -12.06
C TYR A 127 11.74 23.34 -11.96
N PHE A 128 11.33 22.42 -12.82
CA PHE A 128 11.84 21.05 -12.83
C PHE A 128 13.04 20.92 -13.79
N ALA A 129 14.14 20.36 -13.26
CA ALA A 129 15.22 19.83 -14.08
C ALA A 129 14.83 18.42 -14.56
N GLN A 130 15.27 18.03 -15.75
CA GLN A 130 14.87 16.79 -16.44
C GLN A 130 15.08 15.48 -15.65
N ASN A 131 15.69 15.47 -14.46
CA ASN A 131 15.95 14.25 -13.67
C ASN A 131 15.38 14.35 -12.24
N THR A 132 14.43 15.25 -11.97
CA THR A 132 13.94 15.50 -10.60
C THR A 132 12.64 14.71 -10.32
N SER A 133 11.98 14.24 -11.37
CA SER A 133 10.67 13.59 -11.33
C SER A 133 10.56 12.40 -10.35
N PRO A 134 11.50 11.45 -10.32
CA PRO A 134 11.39 10.28 -9.46
C PRO A 134 11.52 10.61 -7.98
N PHE A 135 12.41 11.56 -7.65
CA PHE A 135 12.60 12.00 -6.27
C PHE A 135 11.37 12.75 -5.74
N LEU A 136 10.63 13.40 -6.63
CA LEU A 136 9.40 14.09 -6.28
C LEU A 136 8.29 13.11 -5.89
N LEU A 137 8.06 12.05 -6.68
CA LEU A 137 7.08 11.02 -6.37
C LEU A 137 7.45 10.26 -5.10
N LEU A 138 8.72 9.87 -4.96
CA LEU A 138 9.21 9.22 -3.75
C LEU A 138 9.03 10.13 -2.53
N GLY A 139 9.43 11.39 -2.63
CA GLY A 139 9.27 12.37 -1.56
C GLY A 139 7.81 12.60 -1.18
N PHE A 140 6.92 12.66 -2.18
CA PHE A 140 5.47 12.76 -1.96
C PHE A 140 4.93 11.51 -1.24
N ALA A 141 5.27 10.31 -1.70
CA ALA A 141 4.85 9.06 -1.07
C ALA A 141 5.33 8.97 0.38
N MET A 142 6.60 9.29 0.64
CA MET A 142 7.18 9.33 1.99
C MET A 142 6.49 10.37 2.89
N ALA A 143 6.16 11.54 2.35
CA ALA A 143 5.43 12.58 3.08
C ALA A 143 4.02 12.13 3.46
N VAL A 144 3.26 11.58 2.50
CA VAL A 144 1.91 11.05 2.74
C VAL A 144 1.95 9.92 3.78
N PHE A 145 2.90 9.00 3.66
CA PHE A 145 3.10 7.92 4.60
C PHE A 145 3.38 8.47 6.01
N SER A 146 4.37 9.34 6.15
CA SER A 146 4.81 9.87 7.44
C SER A 146 3.74 10.70 8.13
N VAL A 147 3.03 11.55 7.39
CA VAL A 147 1.92 12.36 7.92
C VAL A 147 0.79 11.44 8.42
N THR A 148 0.44 10.41 7.62
CA THR A 148 -0.61 9.48 8.01
C THR A 148 -0.25 8.69 9.28
N GLN A 149 0.99 8.21 9.36
CA GLN A 149 1.49 7.51 10.54
C GLN A 149 1.53 8.42 11.78
N TYR A 150 1.90 9.68 11.62
CA TYR A 150 1.88 10.66 12.72
C TYR A 150 0.48 10.82 13.34
N PHE A 151 -0.56 10.80 12.52
CA PHE A 151 -1.95 10.84 12.98
C PHE A 151 -2.53 9.47 13.36
N HIS A 152 -1.71 8.41 13.41
CA HIS A 152 -2.13 7.05 13.71
C HIS A 152 -3.14 6.47 12.70
N GLY A 153 -2.99 6.83 11.42
CA GLY A 153 -3.68 6.21 10.29
C GLY A 153 -2.77 5.20 9.57
N SER A 154 -3.33 4.39 8.69
CA SER A 154 -2.54 3.47 7.86
C SER A 154 -1.83 4.20 6.73
N GLY A 155 -0.51 4.43 6.87
CA GLY A 155 0.32 5.10 5.87
C GLY A 155 0.35 4.34 4.52
N PHE A 156 0.37 3.01 4.55
CA PHE A 156 0.34 2.20 3.33
C PHE A 156 -0.95 2.39 2.53
N ILE A 157 -2.09 2.38 3.21
CA ILE A 157 -3.39 2.62 2.57
C ILE A 157 -3.45 4.05 2.02
N ALA A 158 -2.95 5.04 2.77
CA ALA A 158 -2.94 6.43 2.32
C ALA A 158 -2.12 6.62 1.05
N VAL A 159 -0.90 6.06 1.00
CA VAL A 159 -0.03 6.14 -0.20
C VAL A 159 -0.67 5.42 -1.38
N PHE A 160 -1.25 4.23 -1.17
CA PHE A 160 -1.94 3.49 -2.22
C PHE A 160 -3.11 4.28 -2.80
N ILE A 161 -3.99 4.82 -1.95
CA ILE A 161 -5.12 5.66 -2.39
C ILE A 161 -4.61 6.93 -3.08
N ALA A 162 -3.57 7.57 -2.54
CA ALA A 162 -2.97 8.76 -3.17
C ALA A 162 -2.43 8.44 -4.57
N GLY A 163 -1.79 7.28 -4.76
CA GLY A 163 -1.34 6.81 -6.07
C GLY A 163 -2.49 6.61 -7.07
N LEU A 164 -3.58 5.95 -6.65
CA LEU A 164 -4.78 5.79 -7.49
C LEU A 164 -5.43 7.13 -7.86
N LEU A 165 -5.49 8.07 -6.90
CA LEU A 165 -6.03 9.40 -7.16
C LEU A 165 -5.10 10.22 -8.06
N PHE A 166 -3.79 10.06 -7.90
CA PHE A 166 -2.80 10.69 -8.78
C PHE A 166 -2.98 10.22 -10.22
N ASP A 167 -3.05 8.92 -10.45
CA ASP A 167 -3.29 8.34 -11.78
C ASP A 167 -4.58 8.88 -12.42
N LYS A 168 -5.65 8.99 -11.65
CA LYS A 168 -6.95 9.45 -12.11
C LYS A 168 -7.02 10.95 -12.42
N PHE A 169 -6.34 11.78 -11.63
CA PHE A 169 -6.48 13.25 -11.69
C PHE A 169 -5.29 13.97 -12.31
N SER A 170 -4.15 13.29 -12.54
CA SER A 170 -3.03 13.85 -13.27
C SER A 170 -3.31 13.88 -14.78
N THR A 171 -2.73 14.84 -15.49
CA THR A 171 -2.78 14.87 -16.95
C THR A 171 -1.86 13.79 -17.52
N GLU A 172 -2.15 13.28 -18.72
CA GLU A 172 -1.32 12.24 -19.36
C GLU A 172 0.14 12.68 -19.48
N GLU A 173 0.39 13.94 -19.83
CA GLU A 173 1.76 14.49 -19.94
C GLU A 173 2.52 14.38 -18.63
N VAL A 174 1.90 14.81 -17.52
CA VAL A 174 2.49 14.78 -16.17
C VAL A 174 2.70 13.35 -15.71
N ARG A 175 1.75 12.48 -15.99
CA ARG A 175 1.81 11.07 -15.60
C ARG A 175 2.95 10.34 -16.31
N THR A 176 3.04 10.48 -17.62
CA THR A 176 4.05 9.80 -18.43
C THR A 176 5.45 10.27 -18.04
N GLU A 177 5.68 11.57 -17.96
CA GLU A 177 6.99 12.15 -17.58
C GLU A 177 7.45 11.70 -16.19
N LEU A 178 6.53 11.65 -15.20
CA LEU A 178 6.88 11.30 -13.83
C LEU A 178 7.02 9.79 -13.60
N ILE A 179 6.21 8.96 -14.28
CA ILE A 179 6.21 7.50 -14.08
C ILE A 179 7.36 6.86 -14.86
N GLU A 180 7.57 7.21 -16.14
CA GLU A 180 8.65 6.67 -16.94
C GLU A 180 10.02 6.95 -16.29
N ASP A 181 10.26 8.18 -15.83
CA ASP A 181 11.48 8.53 -15.11
C ASP A 181 11.64 7.76 -13.80
N SER A 182 10.53 7.48 -13.07
CA SER A 182 10.58 6.77 -11.81
C SER A 182 10.86 5.27 -11.97
N GLU A 183 10.36 4.65 -13.04
CA GLU A 183 10.65 3.25 -13.37
C GLU A 183 12.14 3.04 -13.70
N HIS A 184 12.76 3.97 -14.41
CA HIS A 184 14.19 3.92 -14.71
C HIS A 184 15.06 3.91 -13.45
N ILE A 185 14.70 4.68 -12.41
CA ILE A 185 15.46 4.67 -11.14
C ILE A 185 15.20 3.40 -10.33
N ALA A 186 13.98 2.89 -10.31
CA ALA A 186 13.68 1.63 -9.66
C ALA A 186 14.48 0.47 -10.28
N ASP A 187 14.63 0.46 -11.61
CA ASP A 187 15.45 -0.52 -12.31
C ASP A 187 16.95 -0.37 -12.00
N PHE A 188 17.44 0.86 -11.94
CA PHE A 188 18.84 1.14 -11.55
C PHE A 188 19.14 0.68 -10.12
N THR A 189 18.20 0.90 -9.20
CA THR A 189 18.36 0.49 -7.79
C THR A 189 18.32 -1.02 -7.65
N SER A 190 17.48 -1.72 -8.43
CA SER A 190 17.39 -3.17 -8.42
C SER A 190 18.62 -3.88 -9.01
N LEU A 191 19.39 -3.19 -9.86
CA LEU A 191 20.66 -3.70 -10.43
C LEU A 191 21.86 -3.51 -9.49
N MET A 192 21.72 -2.69 -8.45
CA MET A 192 22.79 -2.42 -7.47
C MET A 192 22.72 -3.29 -6.21
N ILE A 193 21.64 -4.07 -6.04
CA ILE A 193 21.42 -5.01 -4.93
C ILE A 193 21.60 -6.45 -5.43
#